data_42f4644643dfb38409be76a7c674b849
#
_entry.id   42f4644643dfb38409be76a7c674b849
#
_cell.length_a   1.000
_cell.length_b   1.000
_cell.length_c   1.000
_cell.angle_alpha   90.00
_cell.angle_beta   90.00
_cell.angle_gamma   90.00
#
_symmetry.space_group_name_H-M   'P 1'
#
loop_
_entity.id
_entity.type
_entity.pdbx_description
1 polymer ?
#
loop_
_entity_poly.entity_id
_entity_poly.type
_entity_poly.pdbx_seq_one_letter_code
_entity_poly.pdbx_strand_id
1 'polypeptide(L)'
;MLTGAHIVIYSEDAEADRAFFRDTLGFRSVDAGHGWLIFELPAEVAFHPHDRNNQHEMFFVCDDLKTEMAALRKKGVRFGESAEERWGIRTTMSLPGGGVIGLYEPKHPVTFGKHGARRKLKKQKTH
;
A
#
# COMPACT_ATOMS: atom_id res chain seq x y z
N MET A 1 19.63 -16.36 -1.65
CA MET A 1 19.06 -15.36 -0.71
C MET A 1 17.91 -14.61 -1.36
N LEU A 2 16.81 -14.50 -0.65
CA LEU A 2 15.70 -13.67 -1.12
C LEU A 2 16.02 -12.21 -0.83
N THR A 3 15.85 -11.33 -1.83
CA THR A 3 16.23 -9.92 -1.71
C THR A 3 15.05 -8.96 -1.64
N GLY A 4 13.84 -9.45 -1.89
CA GLY A 4 12.64 -8.62 -1.84
C GLY A 4 11.46 -9.32 -2.47
N ALA A 5 10.40 -8.55 -2.68
CA ALA A 5 9.19 -9.04 -3.36
C ALA A 5 8.81 -8.07 -4.47
N HIS A 6 8.20 -8.59 -5.50
CA HIS A 6 7.73 -7.80 -6.64
C HIS A 6 6.23 -8.03 -6.78
N ILE A 7 5.45 -6.97 -6.60
CA ILE A 7 3.99 -7.03 -6.65
C ILE A 7 3.54 -6.55 -8.03
N VAL A 8 2.69 -7.31 -8.70
CA VAL A 8 2.17 -6.95 -10.02
C VAL A 8 0.68 -6.67 -9.89
N ILE A 9 0.26 -5.50 -10.35
CA ILE A 9 -1.14 -5.12 -10.40
C ILE A 9 -1.53 -5.03 -11.87
N TYR A 10 -2.50 -5.84 -12.27
CA TYR A 10 -3.00 -5.79 -13.63
C TYR A 10 -4.01 -4.66 -13.78
N SER A 11 -3.91 -3.90 -14.86
CA SER A 11 -4.71 -2.69 -15.05
C SER A 11 -5.13 -2.56 -16.50
N GLU A 12 -6.35 -2.12 -16.71
CA GLU A 12 -6.84 -1.83 -18.06
C GLU A 12 -6.22 -0.56 -18.64
N ASP A 13 -5.66 0.30 -17.78
CA ASP A 13 -4.94 1.49 -18.20
C ASP A 13 -3.69 1.63 -17.32
N ALA A 14 -2.70 0.81 -17.60
CA ALA A 14 -1.47 0.75 -16.81
C ALA A 14 -0.70 2.08 -16.86
N GLU A 15 -0.73 2.77 -18.00
CA GLU A 15 -0.04 4.05 -18.13
C GLU A 15 -0.61 5.10 -17.18
N ALA A 16 -1.95 5.17 -17.08
CA ALA A 16 -2.61 6.09 -16.17
C ALA A 16 -2.32 5.76 -14.71
N ASP A 17 -2.30 4.47 -14.36
CA ASP A 17 -2.00 4.04 -12.99
C ASP A 17 -0.54 4.33 -12.63
N ARG A 18 0.40 4.15 -13.55
CA ARG A 18 1.81 4.51 -13.33
C ARG A 18 1.96 6.00 -13.07
N ALA A 19 1.29 6.82 -13.88
CA ALA A 19 1.33 8.27 -13.70
C ALA A 19 0.74 8.68 -12.35
N PHE A 20 -0.32 8.01 -11.91
CA PHE A 20 -0.95 8.25 -10.62
C PHE A 20 0.01 7.96 -9.47
N PHE A 21 0.71 6.83 -9.52
CA PHE A 21 1.68 6.47 -8.48
C PHE A 21 2.84 7.47 -8.44
N ARG A 22 3.32 7.89 -9.61
CA ARG A 22 4.43 8.84 -9.70
C ARG A 22 4.03 10.25 -9.30
N ASP A 23 2.94 10.77 -9.88
CA ASP A 23 2.62 12.19 -9.81
C ASP A 23 1.68 12.53 -8.65
N THR A 24 0.69 11.69 -8.36
CA THR A 24 -0.26 11.94 -7.29
C THR A 24 0.23 11.41 -5.95
N LEU A 25 0.71 10.17 -5.93
CA LEU A 25 1.19 9.55 -4.69
C LEU A 25 2.66 9.85 -4.40
N GLY A 26 3.43 10.22 -5.41
CA GLY A 26 4.81 10.66 -5.22
C GLY A 26 5.82 9.55 -4.95
N PHE A 27 5.54 8.32 -5.35
CA PHE A 27 6.48 7.22 -5.15
C PHE A 27 7.65 7.30 -6.11
N ARG A 28 8.82 6.96 -5.61
CA ARG A 28 10.03 6.86 -6.43
C ARG A 28 9.93 5.62 -7.31
N SER A 29 10.53 5.71 -8.49
CA SER A 29 10.46 4.62 -9.46
C SER A 29 11.74 4.50 -10.26
N VAL A 30 11.91 3.33 -10.88
CA VAL A 30 12.90 3.11 -11.92
C VAL A 30 12.16 2.75 -13.20
N ASP A 31 12.72 3.14 -14.34
CA ASP A 31 12.15 2.81 -15.64
C ASP A 31 12.82 1.53 -16.16
N ALA A 32 12.05 0.46 -16.27
CA ALA A 32 12.55 -0.82 -16.78
C ALA A 32 12.61 -0.86 -18.29
N GLY A 33 12.24 0.24 -18.95
CA GLY A 33 12.26 0.40 -20.40
C GLY A 33 10.94 0.92 -20.93
N HIS A 34 11.01 1.90 -21.83
CA HIS A 34 9.85 2.45 -22.56
C HIS A 34 8.71 2.93 -21.66
N GLY A 35 9.03 3.55 -20.51
CA GLY A 35 8.01 4.06 -19.60
C GLY A 35 7.41 3.01 -18.67
N TRP A 36 7.96 1.83 -18.62
CA TRP A 36 7.50 0.76 -17.74
C TRP A 36 8.07 0.99 -16.35
N LEU A 37 7.38 1.78 -15.55
CA LEU A 37 7.84 2.20 -14.23
C LEU A 37 7.63 1.10 -13.20
N ILE A 38 8.64 0.91 -12.36
CA ILE A 38 8.58 0.01 -11.19
C ILE A 38 8.79 0.87 -9.95
N PHE A 39 7.85 0.82 -9.02
CA PHE A 39 7.82 1.72 -7.87
C PHE A 39 8.44 1.10 -6.64
N GLU A 40 9.11 1.94 -5.83
CA GLU A 40 9.72 1.53 -4.59
C GLU A 40 8.71 1.70 -3.46
N LEU A 41 8.46 0.61 -2.72
CA LEU A 41 7.55 0.60 -1.58
C LEU A 41 8.11 -0.30 -0.49
N PRO A 42 8.17 0.15 0.78
CA PRO A 42 8.33 -0.81 1.86
C PRO A 42 7.06 -1.66 1.94
N ALA A 43 7.23 -2.95 2.17
CA ALA A 43 6.09 -3.87 2.17
C ALA A 43 6.23 -4.94 3.24
N GLU A 44 5.10 -5.45 3.70
CA GLU A 44 5.03 -6.60 4.60
C GLU A 44 4.04 -7.60 4.00
N VAL A 45 4.12 -8.86 4.44
CA VAL A 45 3.28 -9.94 3.92
C VAL A 45 2.57 -10.60 5.10
N ALA A 46 1.26 -10.81 4.94
CA ALA A 46 0.46 -11.54 5.90
C ALA A 46 -0.36 -12.60 5.18
N PHE A 47 -0.61 -13.70 5.87
CA PHE A 47 -1.43 -14.79 5.34
C PHE A 47 -2.73 -14.85 6.13
N HIS A 48 -3.84 -14.67 5.43
CA HIS A 48 -5.17 -14.74 6.04
C HIS A 48 -5.86 -16.03 5.61
N PRO A 49 -6.57 -16.71 6.52
CA PRO A 49 -7.33 -17.90 6.13
C PRO A 49 -8.38 -17.57 5.07
N HIS A 50 -8.47 -18.41 4.06
CA HIS A 50 -9.44 -18.26 2.99
C HIS A 50 -9.66 -19.62 2.34
N ASP A 51 -10.79 -19.81 1.67
CA ASP A 51 -11.09 -21.05 1.00
C ASP A 51 -10.48 -21.17 -0.40
N ARG A 52 -9.79 -20.12 -0.87
CA ARG A 52 -9.10 -20.12 -2.17
C ARG A 52 -7.65 -19.70 -2.02
N ASN A 53 -6.80 -20.35 -2.80
CA ASN A 53 -5.41 -19.94 -2.95
C ASN A 53 -5.27 -18.92 -4.08
N ASN A 54 -4.10 -18.33 -4.17
CA ASN A 54 -3.70 -17.43 -5.27
C ASN A 54 -4.51 -16.14 -5.35
N GLN A 55 -5.06 -15.69 -4.22
CA GLN A 55 -5.67 -14.37 -4.10
C GLN A 55 -4.73 -13.45 -3.35
N HIS A 56 -4.58 -12.24 -3.84
CA HIS A 56 -3.69 -11.24 -3.25
C HIS A 56 -4.41 -9.90 -3.21
N GLU A 57 -4.25 -9.20 -2.10
CA GLU A 57 -4.75 -7.84 -1.97
C GLU A 57 -3.61 -6.95 -1.59
N MET A 58 -3.65 -5.70 -2.04
CA MET A 58 -2.67 -4.70 -1.66
C MET A 58 -3.35 -3.57 -0.93
N PHE A 59 -2.79 -3.20 0.21
CA PHE A 59 -3.20 -2.04 0.98
C PHE A 59 -2.01 -1.11 1.13
N PHE A 60 -2.24 0.18 0.91
CA PHE A 60 -1.30 1.16 1.42
C PHE A 60 -1.53 1.33 2.92
N VAL A 61 -0.49 1.63 3.65
CA VAL A 61 -0.53 1.81 5.10
C VAL A 61 -0.27 3.27 5.41
N CYS A 62 -1.06 3.83 6.33
CA CYS A 62 -0.87 5.21 6.79
C CYS A 62 -0.99 5.26 8.31
N ASP A 63 -0.47 6.34 8.90
CA ASP A 63 -0.53 6.56 10.34
C ASP A 63 -1.90 7.05 10.79
N ASP A 64 -2.57 7.85 9.97
CA ASP A 64 -3.85 8.48 10.29
C ASP A 64 -4.71 8.51 9.03
N LEU A 65 -5.73 7.66 8.99
CA LEU A 65 -6.55 7.48 7.79
C LEU A 65 -7.31 8.75 7.41
N LYS A 66 -7.91 9.43 8.40
CA LYS A 66 -8.68 10.66 8.12
C LYS A 66 -7.81 11.74 7.49
N THR A 67 -6.63 11.94 8.06
CA THR A 67 -5.69 12.94 7.56
C THR A 67 -5.21 12.59 6.15
N GLU A 68 -4.87 11.32 5.93
CA GLU A 68 -4.40 10.87 4.62
C GLU A 68 -5.49 11.01 3.56
N MET A 69 -6.71 10.60 3.88
CA MET A 69 -7.84 10.72 2.96
C MET A 69 -8.12 12.18 2.60
N ALA A 70 -8.08 13.07 3.60
CA ALA A 70 -8.31 14.50 3.35
C ALA A 70 -7.25 15.07 2.40
N ALA A 71 -5.98 14.73 2.62
CA ALA A 71 -4.90 15.20 1.76
C ALA A 71 -5.03 14.67 0.32
N LEU A 72 -5.36 13.40 0.17
CA LEU A 72 -5.50 12.79 -1.15
C LEU A 72 -6.76 13.26 -1.88
N ARG A 73 -7.85 13.53 -1.16
CA ARG A 73 -9.06 14.12 -1.76
C ARG A 73 -8.76 15.47 -2.40
N LYS A 74 -7.90 16.26 -1.80
CA LYS A 74 -7.48 17.55 -2.39
C LYS A 74 -6.76 17.35 -3.71
N LYS A 75 -6.17 16.20 -3.93
CA LYS A 75 -5.52 15.83 -5.20
C LYS A 75 -6.45 15.11 -6.16
N GLY A 76 -7.75 15.01 -5.83
CA GLY A 76 -8.74 14.41 -6.69
C GLY A 76 -8.95 12.91 -6.50
N VAL A 77 -8.35 12.31 -5.47
CA VAL A 77 -8.50 10.88 -5.22
C VAL A 77 -9.87 10.59 -4.62
N ARG A 78 -10.53 9.54 -5.09
CA ARG A 78 -11.83 9.11 -4.61
C ARG A 78 -11.69 7.84 -3.78
N PHE A 79 -12.53 7.73 -2.74
CA PHE A 79 -12.49 6.63 -1.78
C PHE A 79 -13.85 5.97 -1.68
N GLY A 80 -13.85 4.68 -1.33
CA GLY A 80 -15.05 3.97 -0.93
C GLY A 80 -15.38 4.27 0.52
N GLU A 81 -16.29 3.48 1.08
CA GLU A 81 -16.67 3.63 2.48
C GLU A 81 -15.55 3.15 3.41
N SER A 82 -15.40 3.85 4.53
CA SER A 82 -14.48 3.42 5.58
C SER A 82 -15.15 2.39 6.48
N ALA A 83 -14.36 1.43 6.95
CA ALA A 83 -14.84 0.41 7.89
C ALA A 83 -13.81 0.22 8.98
N GLU A 84 -14.28 0.09 10.22
CA GLU A 84 -13.41 -0.21 11.35
C GLU A 84 -13.40 -1.71 11.60
N GLU A 85 -12.18 -2.27 11.59
CA GLU A 85 -11.95 -3.69 11.83
C GLU A 85 -11.11 -3.85 13.10
N ARG A 86 -10.99 -5.08 13.59
CA ARG A 86 -10.13 -5.36 14.75
C ARG A 86 -8.67 -4.99 14.47
N TRP A 87 -8.23 -5.16 13.23
CA TRP A 87 -6.84 -4.96 12.82
C TRP A 87 -6.55 -3.54 12.31
N GLY A 88 -7.56 -2.71 12.13
CA GLY A 88 -7.36 -1.35 11.66
C GLY A 88 -8.60 -0.70 11.12
N ILE A 89 -8.44 0.52 10.62
CA ILE A 89 -9.49 1.26 9.94
C ILE A 89 -9.10 1.29 8.46
N ARG A 90 -10.00 0.83 7.58
CA ARG A 90 -9.69 0.67 6.16
C ARG A 90 -10.68 1.36 5.25
N THR A 91 -10.22 1.67 4.05
CA THR A 91 -11.06 2.12 2.94
C THR A 91 -10.47 1.59 1.64
N THR A 92 -11.13 1.87 0.53
CA THR A 92 -10.59 1.60 -0.80
C THR A 92 -10.37 2.91 -1.53
N MET A 93 -9.35 2.94 -2.38
CA MET A 93 -8.97 4.09 -3.17
C MET A 93 -9.12 3.74 -4.64
N SER A 94 -9.82 4.58 -5.41
CA SER A 94 -10.02 4.35 -6.84
C SER A 94 -8.75 4.66 -7.61
N LEU A 95 -8.39 3.79 -8.55
CA LEU A 95 -7.28 4.00 -9.46
C LEU A 95 -7.79 4.52 -10.80
N PRO A 96 -7.02 5.37 -11.51
CA PRO A 96 -7.44 5.88 -12.82
C PRO A 96 -7.77 4.81 -13.85
N GLY A 97 -7.09 3.66 -13.76
CA GLY A 97 -7.34 2.53 -14.67
C GLY A 97 -8.61 1.77 -14.41
N GLY A 98 -9.39 2.15 -13.39
CA GLY A 98 -10.67 1.54 -13.07
C GLY A 98 -10.64 0.53 -11.94
N GLY A 99 -9.47 0.16 -11.45
CA GLY A 99 -9.34 -0.73 -10.30
C GLY A 99 -9.41 0.00 -8.98
N VAL A 100 -9.22 -0.75 -7.90
CA VAL A 100 -9.17 -0.19 -6.55
C VAL A 100 -7.97 -0.76 -5.81
N ILE A 101 -7.49 -0.01 -4.83
CA ILE A 101 -6.44 -0.47 -3.93
C ILE A 101 -6.86 -0.08 -2.51
N GLY A 102 -6.44 -0.88 -1.52
CA GLY A 102 -6.79 -0.59 -0.14
C GLY A 102 -5.93 0.49 0.46
N LEU A 103 -6.45 1.14 1.47
CA LEU A 103 -5.70 2.08 2.30
C LEU A 103 -6.16 1.85 3.74
N TYR A 104 -5.21 1.68 4.68
CA TYR A 104 -5.63 1.47 6.05
C TYR A 104 -4.65 2.01 7.08
N GLU A 105 -5.22 2.31 8.22
CA GLU A 105 -4.50 2.69 9.43
C GLU A 105 -4.47 1.46 10.34
N PRO A 106 -3.30 0.82 10.53
CA PRO A 106 -3.25 -0.43 11.30
C PRO A 106 -3.40 -0.18 12.80
N LYS A 107 -4.05 -1.12 13.47
CA LYS A 107 -4.08 -1.21 14.93
C LYS A 107 -3.08 -2.25 15.43
N HIS A 108 -2.38 -2.92 14.52
CA HIS A 108 -1.35 -3.91 14.82
C HIS A 108 0.03 -3.30 14.58
N PRO A 109 1.10 -3.92 15.11
CA PRO A 109 2.46 -3.49 14.77
C PRO A 109 2.77 -3.75 13.30
N VAL A 110 3.57 -2.87 12.72
CA VAL A 110 4.02 -3.00 11.32
C VAL A 110 5.52 -3.24 11.28
N THR A 111 6.00 -3.75 10.15
CA THR A 111 7.41 -4.14 9.98
C THR A 111 8.28 -3.00 9.44
N PHE A 112 7.69 -1.86 9.09
CA PHE A 112 8.39 -0.74 8.46
C PHE A 112 7.94 0.58 9.07
N GLY A 113 8.63 1.67 8.69
CA GLY A 113 8.33 3.00 9.18
C GLY A 113 8.80 3.19 10.62
N LYS A 114 8.35 4.26 11.26
CA LYS A 114 8.72 4.62 12.64
C LYS A 114 8.43 3.49 13.62
N HIS A 115 7.23 2.92 13.54
CA HIS A 115 6.79 1.87 14.46
C HIS A 115 7.53 0.56 14.21
N GLY A 116 7.79 0.22 12.95
CA GLY A 116 8.55 -0.95 12.58
C GLY A 116 9.99 -0.88 13.07
N ALA A 117 10.65 0.26 12.90
CA ALA A 117 12.02 0.45 13.34
C ALA A 117 12.14 0.33 14.86
N ARG A 118 11.23 0.96 15.62
CA ARG A 118 11.20 0.87 17.08
C ARG A 118 11.03 -0.56 17.54
N ARG A 119 10.19 -1.30 16.86
CA ARG A 119 9.92 -2.70 17.21
C ARG A 119 11.13 -3.58 16.96
N LYS A 120 11.84 -3.36 15.86
CA LYS A 120 13.08 -4.08 15.59
C LYS A 120 14.14 -3.82 16.67
N LEU A 121 14.28 -2.57 17.09
CA LEU A 121 15.22 -2.21 18.15
C LEU A 121 14.87 -2.88 19.48
N LYS A 122 13.60 -2.91 19.84
CA LYS A 122 13.14 -3.61 21.05
C LYS A 122 13.44 -5.10 21.00
N LYS A 123 13.22 -5.75 19.87
CA LYS A 123 13.52 -7.16 19.69
C LYS A 123 15.01 -7.43 19.85
N GLN A 124 15.85 -6.58 19.28
CA GLN A 124 17.30 -6.72 19.41
C GLN A 124 17.76 -6.58 20.85
N LYS A 125 17.12 -5.72 21.64
CA LYS A 125 17.47 -5.53 23.06
C LYS A 125 17.04 -6.69 23.94
N THR A 126 16.06 -7.47 23.54
CA THR A 126 15.58 -8.60 24.33
C THR A 126 16.32 -9.90 24.02
N HIS A 127 17.19 -9.89 23.06
CA HIS A 127 18.06 -10.99 22.72
C HIS A 127 19.46 -10.75 23.24
#